data_96d3c427bfe61886ff04e063dec4d295
#
_entry.id   96d3c427bfe61886ff04e063dec4d295
#
_cell.length_a   1.000
_cell.length_b   1.000
_cell.length_c   1.000
_cell.angle_alpha   90.00
_cell.angle_beta   90.00
_cell.angle_gamma   90.00
#
_symmetry.space_group_name_H-M   'P 1'
#
loop_
_entity.id
_entity.type
_entity.pdbx_description
1 polymer ?
#
loop_
_entity_poly.entity_id
_entity_poly.type
_entity_poly.pdbx_seq_one_letter_code
_entity_poly.pdbx_strand_id
1 'polypeptide(L)'
;DYAVSFICDMGASGLKHICRTGFAGSASIEDYPLANRFDEVDTLLVFDNVLIPWENVLFYRHTSAAAFIRATLHRYSAYPFVLRIRYMADMMIGAALFNVKQTGLDKNPAVCEKLATLACYREGIHAHLTASIALAEQSPGGLLMPNQSLLYTGRVHACSRLPEMMHLARELCGGQICITPNHAAFQDPESGHWLEKYYTVNENWVAEDRRKLLALARDLLNSDYAGHRLTFQLFA
;
A
#
# COMPACT_ATOMS: atom_id res chain seq x y z
N ASP A 1 30.25 18.49 -5.46
CA ASP A 1 30.76 17.56 -6.48
C ASP A 1 29.80 16.40 -6.81
N TYR A 2 28.86 16.10 -5.91
CA TYR A 2 27.92 14.97 -6.09
C TYR A 2 26.54 15.37 -6.65
N ALA A 3 26.36 16.63 -7.06
CA ALA A 3 25.11 17.08 -7.67
C ALA A 3 25.05 16.64 -9.14
N VAL A 4 24.65 15.41 -9.37
CA VAL A 4 24.53 14.78 -10.70
C VAL A 4 23.19 14.07 -10.80
N SER A 5 22.58 14.12 -11.99
CA SER A 5 21.40 13.32 -12.34
C SER A 5 21.57 12.75 -13.74
N PHE A 6 21.20 11.49 -13.91
CA PHE A 6 21.36 10.78 -15.17
C PHE A 6 20.31 9.68 -15.31
N ILE A 7 20.13 9.21 -16.53
CA ILE A 7 19.36 8.01 -16.86
C ILE A 7 20.36 6.88 -17.09
N CYS A 8 20.18 5.75 -16.40
CA CYS A 8 21.00 4.56 -16.56
C CYS A 8 20.15 3.40 -17.05
N ASP A 9 20.64 2.67 -18.05
CA ASP A 9 20.06 1.39 -18.43
C ASP A 9 20.21 0.40 -17.28
N MET A 10 19.15 -0.28 -16.91
CA MET A 10 19.16 -1.27 -15.83
C MET A 10 20.01 -2.51 -16.16
N GLY A 11 20.28 -2.76 -17.43
CA GLY A 11 21.21 -3.78 -17.90
C GLY A 11 22.65 -3.30 -18.13
N ALA A 12 22.99 -2.04 -17.74
CA ALA A 12 24.31 -1.49 -18.00
C ALA A 12 25.43 -2.33 -17.37
N SER A 13 26.52 -2.52 -18.12
CA SER A 13 27.71 -3.23 -17.61
C SER A 13 28.25 -2.53 -16.35
N GLY A 14 28.52 -3.30 -15.31
CA GLY A 14 28.97 -2.80 -14.01
C GLY A 14 27.85 -2.39 -13.04
N LEU A 15 26.59 -2.31 -13.47
CA LEU A 15 25.46 -2.11 -12.58
C LEU A 15 25.08 -3.42 -11.91
N LYS A 16 25.10 -3.46 -10.58
CA LYS A 16 24.75 -4.63 -9.78
C LYS A 16 23.46 -4.38 -9.00
N HIS A 17 22.61 -5.38 -8.98
CA HIS A 17 21.32 -5.36 -8.29
C HIS A 17 21.34 -6.35 -7.13
N ILE A 18 21.29 -5.87 -5.90
CA ILE A 18 21.20 -6.71 -4.71
C ILE A 18 19.75 -6.62 -4.23
N CYS A 19 18.97 -7.66 -4.56
CA CYS A 19 17.55 -7.70 -4.25
C CYS A 19 17.31 -8.05 -2.78
N ARG A 20 16.29 -7.44 -2.16
CA ARG A 20 15.77 -7.95 -0.91
C ARG A 20 15.06 -9.30 -1.12
N THR A 21 14.81 -10.01 -0.03
CA THR A 21 13.96 -11.20 -0.06
C THR A 21 12.53 -10.83 -0.45
N GLY A 22 11.95 -11.55 -1.40
CA GLY A 22 10.54 -11.39 -1.76
C GLY A 22 9.61 -11.97 -0.71
N PHE A 23 8.39 -11.44 -0.61
CA PHE A 23 7.37 -11.92 0.33
C PHE A 23 6.49 -13.03 -0.25
N ALA A 24 6.46 -13.16 -1.59
CA ALA A 24 5.64 -14.15 -2.30
C ALA A 24 6.24 -15.56 -2.35
N GLY A 25 7.49 -15.76 -1.92
CA GLY A 25 8.31 -16.92 -2.33
C GLY A 25 7.93 -18.28 -1.74
N SER A 26 7.04 -18.39 -0.74
CA SER A 26 6.76 -19.67 -0.07
C SER A 26 5.29 -19.93 0.24
N ALA A 27 4.40 -19.00 -0.03
CA ALA A 27 3.01 -19.09 0.34
C ALA A 27 2.08 -19.16 -0.87
N SER A 28 0.94 -19.87 -0.73
CA SER A 28 -0.05 -19.96 -1.80
C SER A 28 -0.73 -18.62 -2.05
N ILE A 29 -1.18 -18.41 -3.27
CA ILE A 29 -1.95 -17.22 -3.64
C ILE A 29 -3.31 -17.17 -2.93
N GLU A 30 -3.83 -18.31 -2.54
CA GLU A 30 -5.07 -18.45 -1.77
C GLU A 30 -4.91 -17.91 -0.34
N ASP A 31 -3.71 -18.03 0.23
CA ASP A 31 -3.40 -17.62 1.60
C ASP A 31 -2.82 -16.22 1.70
N TYR A 32 -2.09 -15.78 0.67
CA TYR A 32 -1.43 -14.47 0.58
C TYR A 32 -1.68 -13.82 -0.78
N PRO A 33 -2.93 -13.39 -1.04
CA PRO A 33 -3.35 -12.93 -2.36
C PRO A 33 -2.71 -11.61 -2.80
N LEU A 34 -2.33 -10.75 -1.88
CA LEU A 34 -1.70 -9.46 -2.19
C LEU A 34 -0.20 -9.60 -2.38
N ALA A 35 0.49 -10.29 -1.48
CA ALA A 35 1.92 -10.55 -1.57
C ALA A 35 2.27 -11.26 -2.90
N ASN A 36 1.48 -12.29 -3.27
CA ASN A 36 1.72 -13.04 -4.50
C ASN A 36 1.41 -12.29 -5.80
N ARG A 37 0.61 -11.21 -5.74
CA ARG A 37 0.25 -10.43 -6.94
C ARG A 37 0.99 -9.11 -7.06
N PHE A 38 1.37 -8.50 -5.93
CA PHE A 38 1.77 -7.09 -5.89
C PHE A 38 3.08 -6.86 -5.14
N ASP A 39 3.83 -7.91 -4.82
CA ASP A 39 5.15 -7.73 -4.25
C ASP A 39 6.09 -7.11 -5.28
N GLU A 40 6.71 -6.01 -4.90
CA GLU A 40 7.73 -5.29 -5.68
C GLU A 40 9.05 -5.49 -4.97
N VAL A 41 10.04 -6.04 -5.66
CA VAL A 41 11.35 -6.32 -5.04
C VAL A 41 12.23 -5.07 -5.11
N ASP A 42 12.45 -4.45 -3.97
CA ASP A 42 13.40 -3.36 -3.85
C ASP A 42 14.83 -3.88 -3.97
N THR A 43 15.71 -3.08 -4.57
CA THR A 43 17.11 -3.44 -4.81
C THR A 43 18.05 -2.35 -4.33
N LEU A 44 19.19 -2.76 -3.76
CA LEU A 44 20.36 -1.91 -3.62
C LEU A 44 21.10 -1.91 -4.96
N LEU A 45 21.23 -0.72 -5.56
CA LEU A 45 22.01 -0.54 -6.80
C LEU A 45 23.46 -0.21 -6.47
N VAL A 46 24.39 -0.97 -7.04
CA VAL A 46 25.83 -0.71 -6.93
C VAL A 46 26.38 -0.38 -8.32
N PHE A 47 26.89 0.83 -8.46
CA PHE A 47 27.53 1.30 -9.68
C PHE A 47 29.05 1.04 -9.59
N ASP A 48 29.52 -0.02 -10.27
CA ASP A 48 30.90 -0.42 -10.31
C ASP A 48 31.47 -0.14 -11.71
N ASN A 49 32.06 1.03 -11.90
CA ASN A 49 32.56 1.51 -13.19
C ASN A 49 31.51 1.54 -14.31
N VAL A 50 30.29 1.91 -14.00
CA VAL A 50 29.22 2.04 -15.00
C VAL A 50 29.44 3.28 -15.85
N LEU A 51 29.53 3.10 -17.17
CA LEU A 51 29.60 4.21 -18.11
C LEU A 51 28.20 4.79 -18.35
N ILE A 52 28.03 6.06 -18.07
CA ILE A 52 26.85 6.83 -18.41
C ILE A 52 27.18 7.75 -19.58
N PRO A 53 26.58 7.55 -20.77
CA PRO A 53 26.75 8.45 -21.91
C PRO A 53 26.27 9.86 -21.60
N TRP A 54 26.94 10.89 -22.13
CA TRP A 54 26.59 12.28 -21.84
C TRP A 54 25.17 12.66 -22.26
N GLU A 55 24.63 12.06 -23.29
CA GLU A 55 23.23 12.23 -23.71
C GLU A 55 22.20 11.78 -22.65
N ASN A 56 22.63 10.92 -21.73
CA ASN A 56 21.81 10.45 -20.60
C ASN A 56 22.03 11.27 -19.33
N VAL A 57 22.95 12.24 -19.32
CA VAL A 57 23.22 13.09 -18.16
C VAL A 57 22.30 14.31 -18.20
N LEU A 58 21.41 14.43 -17.22
CA LEU A 58 20.46 15.53 -17.11
C LEU A 58 21.11 16.79 -16.55
N PHE A 59 21.98 16.64 -15.54
CA PHE A 59 22.88 17.70 -15.07
C PHE A 59 24.09 17.10 -14.34
N TYR A 60 25.20 17.85 -14.37
CA TYR A 60 26.45 17.45 -13.75
C TYR A 60 27.05 18.61 -12.97
N ARG A 61 27.42 18.38 -11.69
CA ARG A 61 27.97 19.37 -10.74
C ARG A 61 27.12 20.66 -10.65
N HIS A 62 25.81 20.55 -10.75
CA HIS A 62 24.89 21.68 -10.77
C HIS A 62 23.99 21.67 -9.54
N THR A 63 24.44 22.28 -8.44
CA THR A 63 23.73 22.26 -7.15
C THR A 63 22.38 22.97 -7.20
N SER A 64 22.24 24.04 -7.98
CA SER A 64 20.94 24.72 -8.16
C SER A 64 19.93 23.82 -8.87
N ALA A 65 20.33 23.05 -9.90
CA ALA A 65 19.46 22.07 -10.54
C ALA A 65 19.03 20.98 -9.56
N ALA A 66 19.97 20.47 -8.73
CA ALA A 66 19.64 19.50 -7.69
C ALA A 66 18.61 20.03 -6.66
N ALA A 67 18.70 21.33 -6.30
CA ALA A 67 17.72 21.97 -5.41
C ALA A 67 16.31 22.01 -6.01
N PHE A 68 16.17 22.16 -7.33
CA PHE A 68 14.88 22.16 -8.02
C PHE A 68 14.17 20.80 -7.98
N ILE A 69 14.87 19.69 -7.78
CA ILE A 69 14.24 18.36 -7.65
C ILE A 69 13.21 18.34 -6.51
N ARG A 70 13.52 18.99 -5.36
CA ARG A 70 12.54 19.08 -4.25
C ARG A 70 11.28 19.86 -4.63
N ALA A 71 11.44 20.92 -5.41
CA ALA A 71 10.33 21.80 -5.79
C ALA A 71 9.44 21.20 -6.89
N THR A 72 9.98 20.30 -7.70
CA THR A 72 9.30 19.73 -8.88
C THR A 72 9.04 18.23 -8.74
N LEU A 73 10.08 17.41 -8.86
CA LEU A 73 9.94 15.95 -8.89
C LEU A 73 9.28 15.40 -7.62
N HIS A 74 9.65 15.93 -6.44
CA HIS A 74 9.05 15.50 -5.18
C HIS A 74 7.54 15.80 -5.12
N ARG A 75 7.08 16.89 -5.74
CA ARG A 75 5.65 17.18 -5.83
C ARG A 75 4.91 16.16 -6.69
N TYR A 76 5.50 15.76 -7.82
CA TYR A 76 4.92 14.70 -8.66
C TYR A 76 4.92 13.34 -7.96
N SER A 77 5.97 13.00 -7.20
CA SER A 77 6.03 11.74 -6.46
C SER A 77 5.09 11.71 -5.24
N ALA A 78 4.84 12.87 -4.62
CA ALA A 78 3.93 12.96 -3.47
C ALA A 78 2.47 12.68 -3.84
N TYR A 79 2.04 12.99 -5.06
CA TYR A 79 0.67 12.73 -5.49
C TYR A 79 0.33 11.23 -5.56
N PRO A 80 1.07 10.38 -6.30
CA PRO A 80 0.81 8.95 -6.31
C PRO A 80 1.03 8.29 -4.94
N PHE A 81 1.90 8.84 -4.10
CA PHE A 81 2.06 8.40 -2.72
C PHE A 81 0.74 8.54 -1.92
N VAL A 82 0.14 9.73 -1.89
CA VAL A 82 -1.13 9.97 -1.19
C VAL A 82 -2.28 9.17 -1.84
N LEU A 83 -2.27 9.05 -3.16
CA LEU A 83 -3.24 8.25 -3.91
C LEU A 83 -3.20 6.77 -3.51
N ARG A 84 -2.01 6.20 -3.37
CA ARG A 84 -1.84 4.81 -2.89
C ARG A 84 -2.41 4.62 -1.48
N ILE A 85 -2.15 5.55 -0.55
CA ILE A 85 -2.74 5.48 0.80
C ILE A 85 -4.27 5.54 0.74
N ARG A 86 -4.84 6.37 -0.12
CA ARG A 86 -6.29 6.44 -0.33
C ARG A 86 -6.87 5.09 -0.79
N TYR A 87 -6.22 4.40 -1.74
CA TYR A 87 -6.67 3.07 -2.18
C TYR A 87 -6.47 1.99 -1.11
N MET A 88 -5.39 2.07 -0.34
CA MET A 88 -5.21 1.17 0.81
C MET A 88 -6.30 1.38 1.86
N ALA A 89 -6.74 2.62 2.08
CA ALA A 89 -7.88 2.91 2.94
C ALA A 89 -9.17 2.24 2.43
N ASP A 90 -9.44 2.27 1.13
CA ASP A 90 -10.58 1.57 0.53
C ASP A 90 -10.52 0.05 0.80
N MET A 91 -9.35 -0.56 0.68
CA MET A 91 -9.16 -1.99 0.97
C MET A 91 -9.38 -2.32 2.45
N MET A 92 -8.86 -1.49 3.37
CA MET A 92 -9.05 -1.64 4.82
C MET A 92 -10.53 -1.53 5.18
N ILE A 93 -11.24 -0.53 4.66
CA ILE A 93 -12.68 -0.35 4.86
C ILE A 93 -13.44 -1.54 4.30
N GLY A 94 -13.10 -2.00 3.10
CA GLY A 94 -13.72 -3.15 2.47
C GLY A 94 -13.57 -4.42 3.31
N ALA A 95 -12.36 -4.77 3.73
CA ALA A 95 -12.09 -5.94 4.56
C ALA A 95 -12.85 -5.86 5.91
N ALA A 96 -12.80 -4.72 6.58
CA ALA A 96 -13.49 -4.47 7.83
C ALA A 96 -15.02 -4.60 7.68
N LEU A 97 -15.60 -3.95 6.66
CA LEU A 97 -17.05 -3.96 6.41
C LEU A 97 -17.56 -5.36 6.08
N PHE A 98 -16.84 -6.13 5.24
CA PHE A 98 -17.22 -7.50 4.94
C PHE A 98 -17.14 -8.40 6.17
N ASN A 99 -16.10 -8.26 7.01
CA ASN A 99 -16.02 -9.03 8.26
C ASN A 99 -17.17 -8.68 9.21
N VAL A 100 -17.47 -7.40 9.37
CA VAL A 100 -18.56 -6.91 10.22
C VAL A 100 -19.92 -7.47 9.76
N LYS A 101 -20.17 -7.50 8.44
CA LYS A 101 -21.38 -8.11 7.88
C LYS A 101 -21.42 -9.63 8.08
N GLN A 102 -20.32 -10.33 7.85
CA GLN A 102 -20.26 -11.79 8.07
C GLN A 102 -20.49 -12.17 9.54
N THR A 103 -20.05 -11.32 10.47
CA THR A 103 -20.20 -11.57 11.92
C THR A 103 -21.51 -11.02 12.51
N GLY A 104 -22.35 -10.36 11.70
CA GLY A 104 -23.63 -9.79 12.16
C GLY A 104 -23.47 -8.55 13.06
N LEU A 105 -22.32 -7.91 13.03
CA LEU A 105 -22.02 -6.73 13.86
C LEU A 105 -22.33 -5.40 13.15
N ASP A 106 -22.90 -5.46 11.96
CA ASP A 106 -23.20 -4.29 11.10
C ASP A 106 -24.24 -3.33 11.69
N LYS A 107 -24.99 -3.76 12.73
CA LYS A 107 -25.94 -2.92 13.48
C LYS A 107 -25.45 -2.48 14.85
N ASN A 108 -24.24 -2.89 15.23
CA ASN A 108 -23.65 -2.46 16.52
C ASN A 108 -23.19 -0.99 16.43
N PRO A 109 -23.70 -0.08 17.29
CA PRO A 109 -23.36 1.34 17.20
C PRO A 109 -21.86 1.63 17.30
N ALA A 110 -21.12 0.96 18.20
CA ALA A 110 -19.68 1.16 18.37
C ALA A 110 -18.89 0.68 17.14
N VAL A 111 -19.36 -0.37 16.48
CA VAL A 111 -18.76 -0.85 15.22
C VAL A 111 -19.03 0.12 14.07
N CYS A 112 -20.27 0.63 13.99
CA CYS A 112 -20.64 1.63 12.99
C CYS A 112 -19.83 2.92 13.15
N GLU A 113 -19.58 3.39 14.37
CA GLU A 113 -18.75 4.56 14.65
C GLU A 113 -17.31 4.37 14.14
N LYS A 114 -16.71 3.21 14.38
CA LYS A 114 -15.36 2.88 13.88
C LYS A 114 -15.30 2.84 12.35
N LEU A 115 -16.29 2.23 11.69
CA LEU A 115 -16.40 2.25 10.23
C LEU A 115 -16.58 3.66 9.68
N ALA A 116 -17.39 4.50 10.34
CA ALA A 116 -17.58 5.90 9.97
C ALA A 116 -16.26 6.69 10.12
N THR A 117 -15.50 6.45 11.18
CA THR A 117 -14.18 7.06 11.39
C THR A 117 -13.21 6.72 10.25
N LEU A 118 -13.13 5.44 9.86
CA LEU A 118 -12.33 5.01 8.70
C LEU A 118 -12.77 5.72 7.41
N ALA A 119 -14.07 5.81 7.18
CA ALA A 119 -14.63 6.50 6.00
C ALA A 119 -14.29 7.99 6.01
N CYS A 120 -14.39 8.68 7.17
CA CYS A 120 -14.02 10.08 7.30
C CYS A 120 -12.53 10.33 6.99
N TYR A 121 -11.64 9.47 7.48
CA TYR A 121 -10.20 9.60 7.18
C TYR A 121 -9.93 9.42 5.69
N ARG A 122 -10.53 8.41 5.08
CA ARG A 122 -10.42 8.17 3.63
C ARG A 122 -10.94 9.36 2.83
N GLU A 123 -12.09 9.91 3.19
CA GLU A 123 -12.66 11.09 2.51
C GLU A 123 -11.80 12.34 2.69
N GLY A 124 -11.20 12.55 3.87
CA GLY A 124 -10.25 13.62 4.09
C GLY A 124 -9.03 13.53 3.18
N ILE A 125 -8.47 12.33 2.98
CA ILE A 125 -7.37 12.09 2.04
C ILE A 125 -7.83 12.38 0.60
N HIS A 126 -9.00 11.90 0.22
CA HIS A 126 -9.57 12.11 -1.11
C HIS A 126 -9.84 13.60 -1.42
N ALA A 127 -10.36 14.34 -0.44
CA ALA A 127 -10.61 15.77 -0.58
C ALA A 127 -9.32 16.56 -0.89
N HIS A 128 -8.21 16.26 -0.20
CA HIS A 128 -6.92 16.90 -0.45
C HIS A 128 -6.37 16.56 -1.85
N LEU A 129 -6.49 15.30 -2.29
CA LEU A 129 -6.09 14.90 -3.64
C LEU A 129 -6.90 15.66 -4.69
N THR A 130 -8.22 15.68 -4.55
CA THR A 130 -9.13 16.37 -5.49
C THR A 130 -8.85 17.87 -5.53
N ALA A 131 -8.74 18.52 -4.36
CA ALA A 131 -8.45 19.95 -4.28
C ALA A 131 -7.07 20.29 -4.86
N SER A 132 -6.06 19.43 -4.66
CA SER A 132 -4.72 19.67 -5.21
C SER A 132 -4.68 19.67 -6.74
N ILE A 133 -5.56 18.90 -7.39
CA ILE A 133 -5.72 18.88 -8.85
C ILE A 133 -6.60 20.04 -9.32
N ALA A 134 -7.72 20.29 -8.63
CA ALA A 134 -8.64 21.38 -9.00
C ALA A 134 -7.96 22.77 -8.95
N LEU A 135 -7.00 22.94 -8.04
CA LEU A 135 -6.20 24.17 -7.88
C LEU A 135 -4.74 23.97 -8.32
N ALA A 136 -4.54 23.16 -9.36
CA ALA A 136 -3.21 22.91 -9.91
C ALA A 136 -2.49 24.18 -10.33
N GLU A 137 -1.18 24.19 -10.22
CA GLU A 137 -0.29 25.32 -10.49
C GLU A 137 0.56 25.06 -11.73
N GLN A 138 0.89 26.11 -12.46
CA GLN A 138 1.80 26.00 -13.59
C GLN A 138 3.24 26.18 -13.12
N SER A 139 4.12 25.25 -13.50
CA SER A 139 5.57 25.37 -13.23
C SER A 139 6.20 26.46 -14.11
N PRO A 140 7.38 26.96 -13.78
CA PRO A 140 8.12 27.89 -14.66
C PRO A 140 8.37 27.34 -16.06
N GLY A 141 8.45 26.03 -16.23
CA GLY A 141 8.57 25.34 -17.53
C GLY A 141 7.25 25.07 -18.23
N GLY A 142 6.12 25.58 -17.72
CA GLY A 142 4.79 25.41 -18.32
C GLY A 142 4.07 24.12 -18.01
N LEU A 143 4.67 23.22 -17.21
CA LEU A 143 4.01 21.96 -16.81
C LEU A 143 3.00 22.19 -15.69
N LEU A 144 1.86 21.53 -15.78
CA LEU A 144 0.83 21.56 -14.75
C LEU A 144 1.25 20.66 -13.57
N MET A 145 1.21 21.21 -12.37
CA MET A 145 1.57 20.50 -11.12
C MET A 145 0.44 20.57 -10.12
N PRO A 146 0.23 19.52 -9.30
CA PRO A 146 -0.71 19.60 -8.18
C PRO A 146 -0.38 20.77 -7.26
N ASN A 147 -1.40 21.43 -6.70
CA ASN A 147 -1.20 22.51 -5.74
C ASN A 147 -0.34 22.03 -4.56
N GLN A 148 0.77 22.74 -4.31
CA GLN A 148 1.76 22.30 -3.33
C GLN A 148 1.22 22.22 -1.91
N SER A 149 0.56 23.27 -1.46
CA SER A 149 0.06 23.37 -0.08
C SER A 149 -0.96 22.28 0.22
N LEU A 150 -1.93 22.10 -0.68
CA LEU A 150 -2.99 21.10 -0.52
C LEU A 150 -2.47 19.67 -0.58
N LEU A 151 -1.54 19.39 -1.50
CA LEU A 151 -0.96 18.06 -1.63
C LEU A 151 -0.13 17.67 -0.40
N TYR A 152 0.73 18.56 0.09
CA TYR A 152 1.56 18.25 1.26
C TYR A 152 0.74 18.21 2.55
N THR A 153 -0.29 19.04 2.69
CA THR A 153 -1.24 18.91 3.80
C THR A 153 -1.94 17.55 3.75
N GLY A 154 -2.38 17.13 2.56
CA GLY A 154 -2.94 15.80 2.33
C GLY A 154 -1.98 14.67 2.67
N ARG A 155 -0.68 14.82 2.33
CA ARG A 155 0.35 13.83 2.70
C ARG A 155 0.51 13.73 4.22
N VAL A 156 0.62 14.85 4.93
CA VAL A 156 0.72 14.87 6.40
C VAL A 156 -0.52 14.25 7.03
N HIS A 157 -1.72 14.61 6.54
CA HIS A 157 -2.98 14.03 7.01
C HIS A 157 -2.99 12.51 6.79
N ALA A 158 -2.68 12.03 5.59
CA ALA A 158 -2.65 10.61 5.27
C ALA A 158 -1.66 9.83 6.17
N CYS A 159 -0.41 10.31 6.29
CA CYS A 159 0.60 9.65 7.11
C CYS A 159 0.22 9.62 8.60
N SER A 160 -0.35 10.70 9.13
CA SER A 160 -0.74 10.77 10.55
C SER A 160 -1.95 9.88 10.88
N ARG A 161 -2.84 9.63 9.91
CA ARG A 161 -4.04 8.80 10.10
C ARG A 161 -3.85 7.33 9.75
N LEU A 162 -2.86 7.00 8.92
CA LEU A 162 -2.63 5.61 8.49
C LEU A 162 -2.45 4.63 9.66
N PRO A 163 -1.67 4.90 10.73
CA PRO A 163 -1.54 3.98 11.87
C PRO A 163 -2.86 3.72 12.59
N GLU A 164 -3.69 4.74 12.76
CA GLU A 164 -5.02 4.61 13.38
C GLU A 164 -5.97 3.81 12.48
N MET A 165 -5.95 4.06 11.17
CA MET A 165 -6.74 3.29 10.20
C MET A 165 -6.34 1.81 10.21
N MET A 166 -5.05 1.50 10.27
CA MET A 166 -4.56 0.12 10.40
C MET A 166 -5.05 -0.54 11.69
N HIS A 167 -5.00 0.19 12.81
CA HIS A 167 -5.47 -0.32 14.10
C HIS A 167 -6.97 -0.61 14.06
N LEU A 168 -7.79 0.34 13.63
CA LEU A 168 -9.24 0.17 13.50
C LEU A 168 -9.61 -0.98 12.55
N ALA A 169 -8.92 -1.09 11.42
CA ALA A 169 -9.16 -2.17 10.47
C ALA A 169 -8.85 -3.55 11.06
N ARG A 170 -7.73 -3.68 11.80
CA ARG A 170 -7.38 -4.93 12.51
C ARG A 170 -8.42 -5.28 13.56
N GLU A 171 -8.85 -4.31 14.36
CA GLU A 171 -9.87 -4.52 15.38
C GLU A 171 -11.19 -4.98 14.77
N LEU A 172 -11.63 -4.33 13.69
CA LEU A 172 -12.88 -4.68 12.98
C LEU A 172 -12.79 -6.01 12.22
N CYS A 173 -11.61 -6.43 11.77
CA CYS A 173 -11.39 -7.75 11.18
C CYS A 173 -11.26 -8.86 12.24
N GLY A 174 -10.92 -8.51 13.48
CA GLY A 174 -10.82 -9.43 14.61
C GLY A 174 -9.61 -10.34 14.59
N GLY A 175 -9.37 -11.06 15.69
CA GLY A 175 -8.20 -11.92 15.87
C GLY A 175 -8.12 -13.13 14.93
N GLN A 176 -9.23 -13.54 14.32
CA GLN A 176 -9.26 -14.67 13.39
C GLN A 176 -8.36 -14.48 12.17
N ILE A 177 -8.07 -13.25 11.76
CA ILE A 177 -7.14 -12.99 10.65
C ILE A 177 -5.74 -13.58 10.89
N CYS A 178 -5.31 -13.70 12.16
CA CYS A 178 -4.01 -14.25 12.51
C CYS A 178 -4.01 -15.78 12.64
N ILE A 179 -5.15 -16.37 13.00
CA ILE A 179 -5.26 -17.80 13.36
C ILE A 179 -6.02 -18.64 12.33
N THR A 180 -6.49 -18.05 11.25
CA THR A 180 -7.16 -18.80 10.16
C THR A 180 -6.19 -19.81 9.56
N PRO A 181 -6.58 -21.12 9.48
CA PRO A 181 -5.81 -22.14 8.81
C PRO A 181 -5.57 -21.79 7.33
N ASN A 182 -4.54 -22.36 6.75
CA ASN A 182 -4.22 -22.19 5.34
C ASN A 182 -5.24 -22.93 4.44
N HIS A 183 -5.23 -22.58 3.15
CA HIS A 183 -6.14 -23.20 2.17
C HIS A 183 -6.02 -24.73 2.14
N ALA A 184 -4.82 -25.27 2.27
CA ALA A 184 -4.59 -26.72 2.27
C ALA A 184 -5.37 -27.44 3.38
N ALA A 185 -5.49 -26.84 4.57
CA ALA A 185 -6.26 -27.41 5.68
C ALA A 185 -7.77 -27.49 5.39
N PHE A 186 -8.31 -26.58 4.56
CA PHE A 186 -9.71 -26.65 4.12
C PHE A 186 -9.94 -27.73 3.06
N GLN A 187 -8.90 -28.16 2.36
CA GLN A 187 -8.96 -29.23 1.37
C GLN A 187 -8.61 -30.62 1.94
N ASP A 188 -8.07 -30.65 3.15
CA ASP A 188 -7.66 -31.87 3.82
C ASP A 188 -8.87 -32.70 4.27
N PRO A 189 -8.92 -34.04 4.02
CA PRO A 189 -10.06 -34.89 4.39
C PRO A 189 -10.35 -34.97 5.89
N GLU A 190 -9.33 -34.82 6.75
CA GLU A 190 -9.52 -34.90 8.19
C GLU A 190 -9.99 -33.58 8.80
N SER A 191 -9.50 -32.44 8.31
CA SER A 191 -9.81 -31.12 8.87
C SER A 191 -10.89 -30.37 8.09
N GLY A 192 -11.01 -30.58 6.78
CA GLY A 192 -11.85 -29.79 5.89
C GLY A 192 -13.32 -29.78 6.28
N HIS A 193 -13.90 -30.94 6.65
CA HIS A 193 -15.32 -31.01 7.06
C HIS A 193 -15.60 -30.25 8.37
N TRP A 194 -14.63 -30.15 9.28
CA TRP A 194 -14.74 -29.32 10.48
C TRP A 194 -14.64 -27.84 10.14
N LEU A 195 -13.71 -27.49 9.27
CA LEU A 195 -13.55 -26.11 8.82
C LEU A 195 -14.79 -25.64 8.05
N GLU A 196 -15.33 -26.46 7.15
CA GLU A 196 -16.59 -26.15 6.47
C GLU A 196 -17.71 -25.89 7.49
N LYS A 197 -17.86 -26.75 8.49
CA LYS A 197 -18.90 -26.61 9.52
C LYS A 197 -18.73 -25.34 10.37
N TYR A 198 -17.51 -25.03 10.82
CA TYR A 198 -17.28 -23.96 11.81
C TYR A 198 -16.91 -22.61 11.20
N TYR A 199 -16.49 -22.55 9.94
CA TYR A 199 -16.24 -21.31 9.22
C TYR A 199 -17.49 -20.84 8.43
N THR A 200 -18.42 -21.72 8.10
CA THR A 200 -19.70 -21.31 7.53
C THR A 200 -20.49 -20.52 8.57
N VAL A 201 -20.82 -19.28 8.23
CA VAL A 201 -21.60 -18.38 9.09
C VAL A 201 -23.10 -18.60 8.86
N ASN A 202 -23.53 -18.66 7.61
CA ASN A 202 -24.90 -18.92 7.17
C ASN A 202 -24.88 -19.30 5.67
N GLU A 203 -26.05 -19.46 5.07
CA GLU A 203 -26.23 -19.83 3.66
C GLU A 203 -25.62 -18.80 2.66
N ASN A 204 -25.50 -17.53 3.06
CA ASN A 204 -24.92 -16.46 2.24
C ASN A 204 -23.41 -16.29 2.44
N TRP A 205 -22.84 -16.90 3.46
CA TRP A 205 -21.43 -16.78 3.84
C TRP A 205 -20.86 -18.15 4.19
N VAL A 206 -20.51 -18.91 3.16
CA VAL A 206 -19.89 -20.24 3.31
C VAL A 206 -18.44 -20.15 3.78
N ALA A 207 -17.91 -21.27 4.25
CA ALA A 207 -16.56 -21.35 4.82
C ALA A 207 -15.47 -20.78 3.89
N GLU A 208 -15.56 -21.07 2.60
CA GLU A 208 -14.60 -20.58 1.61
C GLU A 208 -14.61 -19.05 1.46
N ASP A 209 -15.78 -18.42 1.49
CA ASP A 209 -15.87 -16.94 1.45
C ASP A 209 -15.28 -16.31 2.72
N ARG A 210 -15.53 -16.94 3.86
CA ARG A 210 -14.95 -16.54 5.13
C ARG A 210 -13.42 -16.66 5.12
N ARG A 211 -12.91 -17.83 4.67
CA ARG A 211 -11.47 -18.07 4.53
C ARG A 211 -10.80 -17.03 3.63
N LYS A 212 -11.36 -16.77 2.44
CA LYS A 212 -10.83 -15.77 1.49
C LYS A 212 -10.75 -14.39 2.10
N LEU A 213 -11.79 -13.95 2.81
CA LEU A 213 -11.80 -12.66 3.46
C LEU A 213 -10.72 -12.57 4.54
N LEU A 214 -10.60 -13.59 5.39
CA LEU A 214 -9.62 -13.60 6.46
C LEU A 214 -8.19 -13.69 5.93
N ALA A 215 -7.96 -14.46 4.85
CA ALA A 215 -6.67 -14.51 4.15
C ALA A 215 -6.29 -13.14 3.55
N LEU A 216 -7.23 -12.49 2.88
CA LEU A 216 -7.02 -11.14 2.35
C LEU A 216 -6.71 -10.13 3.47
N ALA A 217 -7.49 -10.14 4.55
CA ALA A 217 -7.30 -9.23 5.68
C ALA A 217 -5.96 -9.48 6.40
N ARG A 218 -5.54 -10.75 6.56
CA ARG A 218 -4.23 -11.13 7.08
C ARG A 218 -3.11 -10.56 6.22
N ASP A 219 -3.19 -10.78 4.91
CA ASP A 219 -2.16 -10.32 3.98
C ASP A 219 -2.09 -8.79 3.88
N LEU A 220 -3.25 -8.12 3.96
CA LEU A 220 -3.33 -6.66 3.97
C LEU A 220 -2.78 -6.00 5.23
N LEU A 221 -2.94 -6.63 6.41
CA LEU A 221 -2.78 -5.97 7.71
C LEU A 221 -1.68 -6.58 8.60
N ASN A 222 -1.35 -7.87 8.44
CA ASN A 222 -0.55 -8.63 9.40
C ASN A 222 0.54 -9.52 8.78
N SER A 223 0.74 -9.50 7.46
CA SER A 223 1.82 -10.23 6.79
C SER A 223 3.12 -9.42 6.76
N ASP A 224 4.22 -10.06 6.39
CA ASP A 224 5.50 -9.39 6.11
C ASP A 224 5.34 -8.38 4.96
N TYR A 225 4.55 -8.72 3.94
CA TYR A 225 4.17 -7.82 2.86
C TYR A 225 3.42 -6.59 3.39
N ALA A 226 2.44 -6.78 4.28
CA ALA A 226 1.73 -5.67 4.91
C ALA A 226 2.68 -4.78 5.73
N GLY A 227 3.59 -5.38 6.50
CA GLY A 227 4.59 -4.66 7.27
C GLY A 227 5.48 -3.78 6.40
N HIS A 228 6.01 -4.32 5.31
CA HIS A 228 6.78 -3.58 4.34
C HIS A 228 5.93 -2.48 3.65
N ARG A 229 4.79 -2.85 3.08
CA ARG A 229 3.95 -1.94 2.29
C ARG A 229 3.46 -0.75 3.10
N LEU A 230 2.97 -0.99 4.31
CA LEU A 230 2.44 0.04 5.19
C LEU A 230 3.55 0.90 5.81
N THR A 231 4.70 0.31 6.14
CA THR A 231 5.86 1.05 6.66
C THR A 231 6.54 1.88 5.58
N PHE A 232 6.78 1.31 4.41
CA PHE A 232 7.39 2.01 3.29
C PHE A 232 6.56 3.22 2.86
N GLN A 233 5.24 3.12 2.91
CA GLN A 233 4.34 4.24 2.60
C GLN A 233 4.41 5.39 3.61
N LEU A 234 4.90 5.16 4.83
CA LEU A 234 5.09 6.22 5.83
C LEU A 234 6.40 6.97 5.64
N PHE A 235 7.44 6.33 5.13
CA PHE A 235 8.81 6.83 5.12
C PHE A 235 9.38 7.13 3.73
N ALA A 236 8.70 6.74 2.66
CA ALA A 236 9.13 6.94 1.26
C ALA A 236 8.85 8.35 0.71
#